data_38a941dedb6e819cc5fdaf8d51fe7345
#
_entry.id   38a941dedb6e819cc5fdaf8d51fe7345
#
_cell.length_a   1.000
_cell.length_b   1.000
_cell.length_c   1.000
_cell.angle_alpha   90.00
_cell.angle_beta   90.00
_cell.angle_gamma   90.00
#
_symmetry.space_group_name_H-M   'P 1'
#
loop_
_entity.id
_entity.type
_entity.pdbx_description
1 polymer ?
#
loop_
_entity_poly.entity_id
_entity_poly.type
_entity_poly.pdbx_seq_one_letter_code
_entity_poly.pdbx_strand_id
1 'polypeptide(L)'
;MERYNHKEVEEKWQNKWDSEKIFQASEDYSKQKYYVLEMFPYPSGKIHMGHVRNYTMGDVVARYKRARGFNVLHPMGWDAFGMPAENAAMQNNIHPAKWTYENISNMREQLKLLGLSIDWSREIATCDPEYYQHEQRLFLDFYRKGLVGRKKSKVNWDPVDNTVLANEQVIDGKGWRSGAEVETKELTQWFFNITNYANDLLSKLNKLSKWPEKVKTMQNNWIGESTGLQFKFEITIAPDDDFKTIEVFTTRPDTLFGASFVAVAADHPIVKKLEKNNREINSFIKECRSKGTTLAEIEKAEKIGYNTGVKVRHPFIKDKNLDVYIANFVLMEYGTGAIFGCPAHDQRDFDFAKKYKLEITQVVSDGNDKKILSEAYTGPGVIINSEFLNGLKVPEKSIDETIKVLENKN
;
A
#
# COMPACT_ATOMS: atom_id res chain seq x y z
N MET A 1 -63.59 1.83 -10.05
CA MET A 1 -62.48 1.64 -9.08
C MET A 1 -61.41 2.65 -9.44
N GLU A 2 -61.09 3.56 -8.53
CA GLU A 2 -59.95 4.43 -8.72
C GLU A 2 -58.69 3.60 -8.86
N ARG A 3 -57.90 3.94 -9.83
CA ARG A 3 -56.61 3.25 -10.10
C ARG A 3 -55.63 3.61 -9.00
N TYR A 4 -54.94 2.64 -8.39
CA TYR A 4 -53.93 2.88 -7.37
C TYR A 4 -52.90 3.90 -7.86
N ASN A 5 -52.77 5.01 -7.12
CA ASN A 5 -51.79 6.07 -7.40
C ASN A 5 -50.64 5.94 -6.39
N HIS A 6 -49.55 5.34 -6.81
CA HIS A 6 -48.39 5.11 -5.95
C HIS A 6 -47.78 6.42 -5.42
N LYS A 7 -47.74 7.48 -6.22
CA LYS A 7 -47.15 8.77 -5.79
C LYS A 7 -47.88 9.39 -4.61
N GLU A 8 -49.21 9.44 -4.65
CA GLU A 8 -50.00 9.97 -3.54
C GLU A 8 -49.87 9.11 -2.28
N VAL A 9 -49.81 7.79 -2.46
CA VAL A 9 -49.68 6.86 -1.32
C VAL A 9 -48.30 6.98 -0.70
N GLU A 10 -47.24 7.04 -1.48
CA GLU A 10 -45.87 7.20 -1.02
C GLU A 10 -45.70 8.52 -0.26
N GLU A 11 -46.14 9.65 -0.83
CA GLU A 11 -46.07 10.97 -0.20
C GLU A 11 -46.85 10.98 1.14
N LYS A 12 -48.08 10.43 1.15
CA LYS A 12 -48.86 10.31 2.37
C LYS A 12 -48.13 9.59 3.49
N TRP A 13 -47.55 8.43 3.17
CA TRP A 13 -46.89 7.62 4.20
C TRP A 13 -45.57 8.19 4.64
N GLN A 14 -44.76 8.73 3.76
CA GLN A 14 -43.50 9.39 4.11
C GLN A 14 -43.76 10.60 5.03
N ASN A 15 -44.73 11.46 4.72
CA ASN A 15 -45.12 12.58 5.58
C ASN A 15 -45.59 12.09 6.97
N LYS A 16 -46.34 10.98 7.01
CA LYS A 16 -46.78 10.39 8.28
C LYS A 16 -45.59 9.88 9.10
N TRP A 17 -44.67 9.15 8.49
CA TRP A 17 -43.49 8.63 9.17
C TRP A 17 -42.58 9.73 9.73
N ASP A 18 -42.41 10.81 9.00
CA ASP A 18 -41.64 11.97 9.44
C ASP A 18 -42.34 12.71 10.61
N SER A 19 -43.65 12.96 10.51
CA SER A 19 -44.39 13.67 11.55
C SER A 19 -44.50 12.87 12.85
N GLU A 20 -44.65 11.56 12.76
CA GLU A 20 -44.75 10.65 13.91
C GLU A 20 -43.32 10.16 14.38
N LYS A 21 -42.26 10.55 13.70
CA LYS A 21 -40.87 10.19 14.02
C LYS A 21 -40.64 8.68 14.17
N ILE A 22 -41.31 7.86 13.32
CA ILE A 22 -41.40 6.41 13.47
C ILE A 22 -40.02 5.74 13.42
N PHE A 23 -39.10 6.31 12.68
CA PHE A 23 -37.75 5.74 12.49
C PHE A 23 -36.68 6.30 13.46
N GLN A 24 -37.05 7.22 14.33
CA GLN A 24 -36.17 7.80 15.30
C GLN A 24 -35.78 6.78 16.39
N ALA A 25 -34.49 6.62 16.64
CA ALA A 25 -33.98 5.82 17.76
C ALA A 25 -34.33 6.51 19.09
N SER A 26 -34.86 5.75 20.04
CA SER A 26 -35.19 6.26 21.37
C SER A 26 -34.05 6.04 22.36
N GLU A 27 -34.06 6.79 23.47
CA GLU A 27 -33.16 6.55 24.60
C GLU A 27 -33.72 5.51 25.60
N ASP A 28 -34.64 4.69 25.12
CA ASP A 28 -35.26 3.61 25.92
C ASP A 28 -34.25 2.43 26.05
N TYR A 29 -33.63 2.34 27.20
CA TYR A 29 -32.63 1.30 27.53
C TYR A 29 -33.27 -0.05 27.88
N SER A 30 -34.61 -0.13 27.98
CA SER A 30 -35.32 -1.39 28.22
C SER A 30 -35.38 -2.27 26.96
N LYS A 31 -35.31 -1.67 25.79
CA LYS A 31 -35.33 -2.37 24.50
C LYS A 31 -33.93 -2.84 24.08
N GLN A 32 -33.86 -4.01 23.48
CA GLN A 32 -32.63 -4.49 22.88
C GLN A 32 -32.23 -3.58 21.71
N LYS A 33 -30.99 -3.08 21.75
CA LYS A 33 -30.45 -2.18 20.73
C LYS A 33 -30.02 -2.95 19.48
N TYR A 34 -30.18 -2.30 18.33
CA TYR A 34 -29.62 -2.76 17.07
C TYR A 34 -29.10 -1.58 16.25
N TYR A 35 -27.88 -1.70 15.76
CA TYR A 35 -27.25 -0.66 14.93
C TYR A 35 -27.15 -1.17 13.50
N VAL A 36 -27.73 -0.43 12.56
CA VAL A 36 -27.63 -0.66 11.12
C VAL A 36 -26.74 0.43 10.54
N LEU A 37 -25.59 0.02 10.01
CA LEU A 37 -24.59 0.92 9.44
C LEU A 37 -24.35 0.54 7.98
N GLU A 38 -24.52 1.51 7.09
CA GLU A 38 -24.05 1.47 5.72
C GLU A 38 -22.90 2.48 5.54
N MET A 39 -22.16 2.29 4.45
CA MET A 39 -21.12 3.24 4.06
C MET A 39 -21.76 4.56 3.64
N PHE A 40 -21.34 5.66 4.26
CA PHE A 40 -21.82 6.99 3.93
C PHE A 40 -21.39 7.41 2.52
N PRO A 41 -22.27 8.06 1.73
CA PRO A 41 -21.92 8.50 0.39
C PRO A 41 -21.07 9.76 0.41
N TYR A 42 -20.26 9.93 -0.63
CA TYR A 42 -19.70 11.23 -0.98
C TYR A 42 -20.79 12.11 -1.59
N PRO A 43 -20.93 13.38 -1.15
CA PRO A 43 -21.90 14.29 -1.76
C PRO A 43 -21.35 14.87 -3.07
N SER A 44 -21.23 14.04 -4.09
CA SER A 44 -20.58 14.38 -5.37
C SER A 44 -21.55 14.59 -6.52
N GLY A 45 -22.87 14.68 -6.25
CA GLY A 45 -23.86 14.91 -7.28
C GLY A 45 -25.21 14.26 -7.01
N LYS A 46 -25.54 13.19 -7.73
CA LYS A 46 -26.82 12.46 -7.62
C LYS A 46 -26.58 11.05 -7.12
N ILE A 47 -27.60 10.47 -6.46
CA ILE A 47 -27.57 9.04 -6.15
C ILE A 47 -27.60 8.20 -7.43
N HIS A 48 -27.08 7.00 -7.35
CA HIS A 48 -27.10 6.01 -8.44
C HIS A 48 -27.51 4.64 -7.91
N MET A 49 -27.69 3.66 -8.79
CA MET A 49 -28.18 2.32 -8.42
C MET A 49 -27.31 1.62 -7.36
N GLY A 50 -26.03 1.94 -7.27
CA GLY A 50 -25.17 1.44 -6.19
C GLY A 50 -25.62 1.92 -4.81
N HIS A 51 -26.00 3.19 -4.67
CA HIS A 51 -26.57 3.75 -3.45
C HIS A 51 -27.90 3.09 -3.12
N VAL A 52 -28.79 2.97 -4.13
CA VAL A 52 -30.10 2.30 -3.95
C VAL A 52 -29.93 0.88 -3.42
N ARG A 53 -29.05 0.10 -4.04
CA ARG A 53 -28.76 -1.28 -3.61
C ARG A 53 -28.24 -1.33 -2.16
N ASN A 54 -27.23 -0.51 -1.85
CA ASN A 54 -26.59 -0.51 -0.53
C ASN A 54 -27.59 -0.18 0.58
N TYR A 55 -28.31 0.94 0.43
CA TYR A 55 -29.21 1.42 1.48
C TYR A 55 -30.49 0.63 1.59
N THR A 56 -30.99 0.04 0.50
CA THR A 56 -32.14 -0.86 0.57
C THR A 56 -31.83 -2.14 1.36
N MET A 57 -30.61 -2.68 1.26
CA MET A 57 -30.24 -3.87 2.05
C MET A 57 -30.24 -3.57 3.55
N GLY A 58 -29.68 -2.44 3.97
CA GLY A 58 -29.71 -2.01 5.36
C GLY A 58 -31.14 -1.70 5.83
N ASP A 59 -31.93 -1.04 4.98
CA ASP A 59 -33.33 -0.71 5.30
C ASP A 59 -34.20 -1.94 5.58
N VAL A 60 -34.05 -3.00 4.80
CA VAL A 60 -34.73 -4.28 5.06
C VAL A 60 -34.37 -4.81 6.45
N VAL A 61 -33.10 -4.79 6.83
CA VAL A 61 -32.65 -5.22 8.16
C VAL A 61 -33.21 -4.31 9.25
N ALA A 62 -33.15 -3.00 9.05
CA ALA A 62 -33.68 -2.01 10.00
C ALA A 62 -35.17 -2.19 10.26
N ARG A 63 -35.98 -2.32 9.22
CA ARG A 63 -37.41 -2.57 9.32
C ARG A 63 -37.73 -3.89 9.99
N TYR A 64 -37.06 -4.97 9.62
CA TYR A 64 -37.21 -6.28 10.26
C TYR A 64 -36.91 -6.20 11.76
N LYS A 65 -35.83 -5.57 12.16
CA LYS A 65 -35.47 -5.45 13.58
C LYS A 65 -36.44 -4.59 14.36
N ARG A 66 -36.94 -3.48 13.80
CA ARG A 66 -37.99 -2.66 14.41
C ARG A 66 -39.28 -3.46 14.60
N ALA A 67 -39.73 -4.22 13.58
CA ALA A 67 -40.88 -5.10 13.67
C ALA A 67 -40.72 -6.18 14.75
N ARG A 68 -39.49 -6.56 15.09
CA ARG A 68 -39.17 -7.48 16.19
C ARG A 68 -39.05 -6.80 17.56
N GLY A 69 -39.32 -5.50 17.66
CA GLY A 69 -39.30 -4.75 18.91
C GLY A 69 -37.95 -4.18 19.34
N PHE A 70 -36.93 -4.25 18.49
CA PHE A 70 -35.61 -3.65 18.78
C PHE A 70 -35.71 -2.12 18.70
N ASN A 71 -34.89 -1.45 19.53
CA ASN A 71 -34.55 -0.04 19.36
C ASN A 71 -33.45 0.06 18.31
N VAL A 72 -33.78 0.50 17.11
CA VAL A 72 -32.88 0.48 15.95
C VAL A 72 -32.33 1.87 15.68
N LEU A 73 -31.01 2.01 15.73
CA LEU A 73 -30.29 3.16 15.21
C LEU A 73 -29.90 2.86 13.76
N HIS A 74 -30.48 3.62 12.82
CA HIS A 74 -30.20 3.56 11.39
C HIS A 74 -29.90 4.99 10.88
N PRO A 75 -28.67 5.49 11.10
CA PRO A 75 -28.31 6.87 10.77
C PRO A 75 -27.93 7.01 9.30
N MET A 76 -27.88 8.25 8.84
CA MET A 76 -27.25 8.66 7.59
C MET A 76 -26.16 9.70 7.86
N GLY A 77 -25.14 9.69 7.03
CA GLY A 77 -24.06 10.67 7.05
C GLY A 77 -23.52 10.96 5.65
N TRP A 78 -22.65 11.94 5.58
CA TRP A 78 -22.01 12.40 4.35
C TRP A 78 -20.50 12.39 4.57
N ASP A 79 -19.79 11.63 3.76
CA ASP A 79 -18.34 11.68 3.70
C ASP A 79 -17.94 12.88 2.84
N ALA A 80 -17.84 14.04 3.48
CA ALA A 80 -17.91 15.33 2.84
C ALA A 80 -16.59 16.10 2.76
N PHE A 81 -15.49 15.51 3.25
CA PHE A 81 -14.14 16.03 3.07
C PHE A 81 -13.44 15.38 1.87
N GLY A 82 -12.43 16.08 1.36
CA GLY A 82 -11.45 15.52 0.46
C GLY A 82 -11.49 16.05 -0.96
N MET A 83 -10.54 15.59 -1.73
CA MET A 83 -10.24 16.05 -3.09
C MET A 83 -11.40 15.92 -4.08
N PRO A 84 -12.27 14.91 -4.04
CA PRO A 84 -13.38 14.84 -5.00
C PRO A 84 -14.30 16.06 -4.96
N ALA A 85 -14.66 16.53 -3.77
CA ALA A 85 -15.49 17.73 -3.61
C ALA A 85 -14.75 19.01 -4.01
N GLU A 86 -13.47 19.12 -3.61
CA GLU A 86 -12.61 20.26 -3.97
C GLU A 86 -12.39 20.34 -5.47
N ASN A 87 -12.12 19.22 -6.12
CA ASN A 87 -11.92 19.14 -7.56
C ASN A 87 -13.17 19.54 -8.34
N ALA A 88 -14.33 19.03 -7.93
CA ALA A 88 -15.60 19.38 -8.54
C ALA A 88 -15.91 20.88 -8.36
N ALA A 89 -15.62 21.44 -7.19
CA ALA A 89 -15.78 22.87 -6.93
C ALA A 89 -14.88 23.73 -7.82
N MET A 90 -13.60 23.34 -7.96
CA MET A 90 -12.66 24.01 -8.87
C MET A 90 -13.13 23.97 -10.32
N GLN A 91 -13.56 22.80 -10.81
CA GLN A 91 -14.07 22.65 -12.19
C GLN A 91 -15.31 23.50 -12.47
N ASN A 92 -16.16 23.68 -11.46
CA ASN A 92 -17.38 24.49 -11.58
C ASN A 92 -17.17 25.95 -11.15
N ASN A 93 -15.95 26.33 -10.75
CA ASN A 93 -15.59 27.67 -10.28
C ASN A 93 -16.49 28.18 -9.12
N ILE A 94 -16.74 27.32 -8.15
CA ILE A 94 -17.55 27.64 -6.96
C ILE A 94 -16.78 27.26 -5.68
N HIS A 95 -17.24 27.81 -4.54
CA HIS A 95 -16.63 27.47 -3.26
C HIS A 95 -16.94 26.02 -2.86
N PRO A 96 -15.97 25.20 -2.38
CA PRO A 96 -16.17 23.80 -2.01
C PRO A 96 -17.34 23.57 -1.03
N ALA A 97 -17.47 24.40 0.00
CA ALA A 97 -18.57 24.28 0.96
C ALA A 97 -19.93 24.43 0.29
N LYS A 98 -20.09 25.41 -0.60
CA LYS A 98 -21.35 25.63 -1.32
C LYS A 98 -21.70 24.39 -2.14
N TRP A 99 -20.76 23.90 -2.95
CA TRP A 99 -20.93 22.68 -3.75
C TRP A 99 -21.34 21.48 -2.88
N THR A 100 -20.62 21.27 -1.78
CA THR A 100 -20.82 20.13 -0.89
C THR A 100 -22.21 20.15 -0.27
N TYR A 101 -22.64 21.27 0.34
CA TYR A 101 -23.95 21.35 0.98
C TYR A 101 -25.11 21.35 0.00
N GLU A 102 -24.96 21.91 -1.19
CA GLU A 102 -25.97 21.79 -2.25
C GLU A 102 -26.14 20.31 -2.67
N ASN A 103 -25.06 19.56 -2.82
CA ASN A 103 -25.14 18.14 -3.14
C ASN A 103 -25.72 17.30 -2.00
N ILE A 104 -25.36 17.60 -0.74
CA ILE A 104 -25.97 16.95 0.43
C ILE A 104 -27.48 17.16 0.40
N SER A 105 -27.95 18.39 0.19
CA SER A 105 -29.37 18.68 0.10
C SER A 105 -30.06 17.90 -1.01
N ASN A 106 -29.50 17.91 -2.21
CA ASN A 106 -30.05 17.21 -3.36
C ASN A 106 -30.11 15.68 -3.15
N MET A 107 -29.02 15.10 -2.65
CA MET A 107 -28.97 13.66 -2.40
C MET A 107 -29.87 13.23 -1.25
N ARG A 108 -30.01 14.05 -0.21
CA ARG A 108 -30.96 13.83 0.90
C ARG A 108 -32.40 13.73 0.37
N GLU A 109 -32.81 14.67 -0.46
CA GLU A 109 -34.13 14.65 -1.09
C GLU A 109 -34.33 13.35 -1.90
N GLN A 110 -33.35 12.96 -2.70
CA GLN A 110 -33.42 11.73 -3.48
C GLN A 110 -33.50 10.47 -2.60
N LEU A 111 -32.76 10.42 -1.49
CA LEU A 111 -32.82 9.29 -0.54
C LEU A 111 -34.14 9.24 0.20
N LYS A 112 -34.74 10.40 0.55
CA LYS A 112 -36.06 10.47 1.17
C LYS A 112 -37.15 9.92 0.25
N LEU A 113 -37.06 10.21 -1.06
CA LEU A 113 -38.00 9.66 -2.05
C LEU A 113 -37.98 8.13 -2.13
N LEU A 114 -36.89 7.46 -1.74
CA LEU A 114 -36.86 6.00 -1.64
C LEU A 114 -37.65 5.46 -0.43
N GLY A 115 -38.08 6.32 0.48
CA GLY A 115 -38.83 5.95 1.66
C GLY A 115 -38.08 5.08 2.66
N LEU A 116 -36.73 5.22 2.73
CA LEU A 116 -35.89 4.44 3.62
C LEU A 116 -36.14 4.79 5.10
N SER A 117 -36.06 3.80 5.98
CA SER A 117 -36.29 3.95 7.41
C SER A 117 -35.07 4.51 8.17
N ILE A 118 -34.54 5.61 7.67
CA ILE A 118 -33.37 6.32 8.21
C ILE A 118 -33.84 7.25 9.34
N ASP A 119 -33.03 7.31 10.40
CA ASP A 119 -33.20 8.31 11.46
C ASP A 119 -32.46 9.60 11.05
N TRP A 120 -33.14 10.47 10.34
CA TRP A 120 -32.61 11.75 9.88
C TRP A 120 -32.27 12.74 11.02
N SER A 121 -32.74 12.50 12.24
CA SER A 121 -32.32 13.30 13.39
C SER A 121 -30.86 13.03 13.81
N ARG A 122 -30.28 11.95 13.31
CA ARG A 122 -28.88 11.56 13.53
C ARG A 122 -28.01 11.75 12.28
N GLU A 123 -28.47 12.59 11.36
CA GLU A 123 -27.69 12.96 10.17
C GLU A 123 -26.42 13.73 10.58
N ILE A 124 -25.30 13.41 9.94
CA ILE A 124 -24.01 14.06 10.16
C ILE A 124 -23.31 14.33 8.81
N ALA A 125 -22.44 15.34 8.79
CA ALA A 125 -21.47 15.53 7.71
C ALA A 125 -20.05 15.60 8.28
N THR A 126 -19.12 14.85 7.70
CA THR A 126 -17.76 14.77 8.21
C THR A 126 -17.03 16.12 8.14
N CYS A 127 -17.48 17.04 7.28
CA CYS A 127 -16.95 18.40 7.17
C CYS A 127 -17.51 19.40 8.20
N ASP A 128 -18.50 19.00 9.01
CA ASP A 128 -19.04 19.88 10.05
C ASP A 128 -18.08 19.98 11.24
N PRO A 129 -17.91 21.20 11.81
CA PRO A 129 -17.06 21.41 12.99
C PRO A 129 -17.43 20.50 14.17
N GLU A 130 -18.70 20.26 14.40
CA GLU A 130 -19.22 19.37 15.44
C GLU A 130 -18.77 17.93 15.26
N TYR A 131 -18.49 17.51 14.02
CA TYR A 131 -17.93 16.19 13.72
C TYR A 131 -16.42 16.16 13.84
N TYR A 132 -15.70 16.96 13.05
CA TYR A 132 -14.24 16.85 12.97
C TYR A 132 -13.50 17.31 14.24
N GLN A 133 -14.12 18.06 15.13
CA GLN A 133 -13.52 18.37 16.44
C GLN A 133 -13.17 17.11 17.22
N HIS A 134 -13.97 16.04 17.07
CA HIS A 134 -13.70 14.76 17.72
C HIS A 134 -12.49 14.06 17.10
N GLU A 135 -12.31 14.16 15.80
CA GLU A 135 -11.13 13.63 15.10
C GLU A 135 -9.87 14.40 15.52
N GLN A 136 -9.94 15.71 15.61
CA GLN A 136 -8.84 16.54 16.11
C GLN A 136 -8.46 16.17 17.55
N ARG A 137 -9.43 15.94 18.42
CA ARG A 137 -9.19 15.46 19.78
C ARG A 137 -8.51 14.09 19.79
N LEU A 138 -8.99 13.16 18.99
CA LEU A 138 -8.39 11.84 18.85
C LEU A 138 -6.94 11.92 18.35
N PHE A 139 -6.66 12.79 17.37
CA PHE A 139 -5.31 13.07 16.89
C PHE A 139 -4.39 13.55 18.02
N LEU A 140 -4.87 14.48 18.85
CA LEU A 140 -4.10 14.97 20.00
C LEU A 140 -3.83 13.87 21.03
N ASP A 141 -4.77 12.95 21.24
CA ASP A 141 -4.57 11.83 22.13
C ASP A 141 -3.54 10.83 21.57
N PHE A 142 -3.53 10.59 20.25
CA PHE A 142 -2.49 9.82 19.59
C PHE A 142 -1.12 10.51 19.68
N TYR A 143 -1.06 11.81 19.48
CA TYR A 143 0.17 12.58 19.64
C TYR A 143 0.74 12.48 21.05
N ARG A 144 -0.09 12.68 22.09
CA ARG A 144 0.32 12.54 23.50
C ARG A 144 0.83 11.15 23.83
N LYS A 145 0.33 10.12 23.16
CA LYS A 145 0.76 8.72 23.32
C LYS A 145 1.98 8.36 22.46
N GLY A 146 2.56 9.30 21.73
CA GLY A 146 3.71 9.03 20.86
C GLY A 146 3.39 8.20 19.61
N LEU A 147 2.10 8.06 19.27
CA LEU A 147 1.67 7.29 18.10
C LEU A 147 1.75 8.10 16.79
N VAL A 148 1.98 9.39 16.88
CA VAL A 148 2.08 10.31 15.75
C VAL A 148 3.36 11.11 15.89
N GLY A 149 4.09 11.27 14.79
CA GLY A 149 5.32 12.05 14.72
C GLY A 149 5.42 12.86 13.43
N ARG A 150 6.29 13.86 13.44
CA ARG A 150 6.64 14.65 12.25
C ARG A 150 8.02 14.24 11.76
N LYS A 151 8.13 13.96 10.48
CA LYS A 151 9.42 13.70 9.81
C LYS A 151 9.41 14.22 8.39
N LYS A 152 10.60 14.47 7.87
CA LYS A 152 10.78 14.74 6.45
C LYS A 152 10.56 13.46 5.65
N SER A 153 9.81 13.57 4.58
CA SER A 153 9.55 12.47 3.65
C SER A 153 9.51 13.00 2.22
N LYS A 154 9.94 12.17 1.30
CA LYS A 154 9.74 12.42 -0.12
C LYS A 154 8.28 12.15 -0.46
N VAL A 155 7.68 13.07 -1.20
CA VAL A 155 6.30 13.00 -1.66
C VAL A 155 6.24 13.26 -3.14
N ASN A 156 5.23 12.70 -3.81
CA ASN A 156 4.91 13.04 -5.18
C ASN A 156 4.19 14.39 -5.17
N TRP A 157 4.75 15.36 -5.85
CA TRP A 157 4.22 16.71 -5.93
C TRP A 157 3.72 17.02 -7.34
N ASP A 158 2.48 17.47 -7.44
CA ASP A 158 1.93 18.00 -8.67
C ASP A 158 2.15 19.52 -8.71
N PRO A 159 2.97 20.04 -9.65
CA PRO A 159 3.29 21.46 -9.70
C PRO A 159 2.15 22.32 -10.25
N VAL A 160 1.18 21.74 -10.98
CA VAL A 160 0.01 22.43 -11.53
C VAL A 160 -1.10 22.52 -10.48
N ASP A 161 -1.41 21.39 -9.85
CA ASP A 161 -2.43 21.32 -8.80
C ASP A 161 -1.92 21.81 -7.44
N ASN A 162 -0.61 22.06 -7.29
CA ASN A 162 0.05 22.45 -6.05
C ASN A 162 -0.31 21.56 -4.85
N THR A 163 -0.31 20.25 -5.07
CA THR A 163 -0.71 19.27 -4.06
C THR A 163 0.20 18.04 -4.04
N VAL A 164 0.17 17.33 -2.91
CA VAL A 164 0.80 16.02 -2.77
C VAL A 164 -0.13 14.96 -3.35
N LEU A 165 0.42 14.07 -4.16
CA LEU A 165 -0.29 12.94 -4.74
C LEU A 165 0.08 11.63 -4.02
N ALA A 166 -0.91 10.80 -3.74
CA ALA A 166 -0.70 9.41 -3.40
C ALA A 166 -0.10 8.65 -4.60
N ASN A 167 0.55 7.52 -4.36
CA ASN A 167 1.15 6.74 -5.43
C ASN A 167 0.14 6.33 -6.51
N GLU A 168 -1.09 5.99 -6.11
CA GLU A 168 -2.19 5.60 -6.99
C GLU A 168 -2.70 6.75 -7.87
N GLN A 169 -2.32 7.98 -7.55
CA GLN A 169 -2.66 9.19 -8.28
C GLN A 169 -1.57 9.63 -9.27
N VAL A 170 -0.50 8.85 -9.37
CA VAL A 170 0.57 9.05 -10.35
C VAL A 170 0.46 7.97 -11.42
N ILE A 171 0.18 8.36 -12.66
CA ILE A 171 0.02 7.47 -13.81
C ILE A 171 1.10 7.82 -14.83
N ASP A 172 1.97 6.87 -15.15
CA ASP A 172 3.10 7.07 -16.08
C ASP A 172 3.96 8.31 -15.75
N GLY A 173 4.21 8.55 -14.46
CA GLY A 173 5.00 9.69 -13.98
C GLY A 173 4.26 11.03 -13.99
N LYS A 174 2.97 11.04 -14.29
CA LYS A 174 2.12 12.23 -14.36
C LYS A 174 1.00 12.22 -13.34
N GLY A 175 0.62 13.41 -12.89
CA GLY A 175 -0.55 13.58 -12.06
C GLY A 175 -1.82 13.12 -12.80
N TRP A 176 -2.59 12.23 -12.16
CA TRP A 176 -3.78 11.59 -12.74
C TRP A 176 -4.84 12.59 -13.26
N ARG A 177 -4.85 13.79 -12.70
CA ARG A 177 -5.81 14.85 -13.04
C ARG A 177 -5.20 15.94 -13.93
N SER A 178 -4.07 16.50 -13.52
CA SER A 178 -3.43 17.61 -14.21
C SER A 178 -2.73 17.19 -15.51
N GLY A 179 -2.28 15.92 -15.57
CA GLY A 179 -1.40 15.43 -16.63
C GLY A 179 0.03 16.00 -16.55
N ALA A 180 0.34 16.82 -15.55
CA ALA A 180 1.67 17.38 -15.33
C ALA A 180 2.66 16.31 -14.87
N GLU A 181 3.92 16.46 -15.26
CA GLU A 181 5.00 15.62 -14.72
C GLU A 181 5.13 15.82 -13.21
N VAL A 182 5.11 14.72 -12.47
CA VAL A 182 5.19 14.72 -11.01
C VAL A 182 6.63 14.97 -10.57
N GLU A 183 6.79 15.90 -9.64
CA GLU A 183 8.08 16.18 -9.00
C GLU A 183 8.18 15.44 -7.67
N THR A 184 9.39 15.00 -7.32
CA THR A 184 9.65 14.51 -5.95
C THR A 184 10.09 15.68 -5.08
N LYS A 185 9.31 16.00 -4.05
CA LYS A 185 9.64 17.03 -3.04
C LYS A 185 9.85 16.42 -1.68
N GLU A 186 10.79 16.98 -0.91
CA GLU A 186 10.96 16.62 0.50
C GLU A 186 10.15 17.60 1.36
N LEU A 187 9.10 17.09 2.01
CA LEU A 187 8.24 17.86 2.88
C LEU A 187 8.20 17.26 4.27
N THR A 188 8.04 18.13 5.28
CA THR A 188 7.79 17.70 6.65
C THR A 188 6.31 17.33 6.78
N GLN A 189 6.02 16.07 7.03
CA GLN A 189 4.67 15.50 7.11
C GLN A 189 4.41 14.85 8.46
N TRP A 190 3.13 14.69 8.79
CA TRP A 190 2.69 13.90 9.91
C TRP A 190 2.61 12.43 9.53
N PHE A 191 3.05 11.55 10.44
CA PHE A 191 3.02 10.11 10.26
C PHE A 191 2.45 9.43 11.49
N PHE A 192 1.55 8.47 11.28
CA PHE A 192 1.20 7.50 12.30
C PHE A 192 2.28 6.40 12.36
N ASN A 193 2.72 6.06 13.56
CA ASN A 193 3.72 5.00 13.77
C ASN A 193 3.06 3.62 13.71
N ILE A 194 2.33 3.34 12.63
CA ILE A 194 1.50 2.14 12.46
C ILE A 194 2.32 0.86 12.44
N THR A 195 3.54 0.90 11.96
CA THR A 195 4.43 -0.27 11.86
C THR A 195 4.79 -0.86 13.22
N ASN A 196 4.70 -0.07 14.30
CA ASN A 196 4.88 -0.57 15.67
C ASN A 196 3.84 -1.63 16.07
N TYR A 197 2.73 -1.69 15.35
CA TYR A 197 1.63 -2.63 15.58
C TYR A 197 1.57 -3.78 14.58
N ALA A 198 2.54 -3.89 13.66
CA ALA A 198 2.52 -4.88 12.58
C ALA A 198 2.38 -6.31 13.11
N ASN A 199 3.22 -6.72 14.06
CA ASN A 199 3.19 -8.05 14.67
C ASN A 199 1.87 -8.31 15.43
N ASP A 200 1.38 -7.29 16.13
CA ASP A 200 0.13 -7.37 16.90
C ASP A 200 -1.08 -7.52 15.98
N LEU A 201 -1.12 -6.77 14.89
CA LEU A 201 -2.15 -6.89 13.87
C LEU A 201 -2.13 -8.27 13.21
N LEU A 202 -0.96 -8.76 12.81
CA LEU A 202 -0.78 -10.05 12.16
C LEU A 202 -1.23 -11.21 13.07
N SER A 203 -0.76 -11.22 14.32
CA SER A 203 -1.10 -12.27 15.28
C SER A 203 -2.60 -12.31 15.62
N LYS A 204 -3.27 -11.14 15.57
CA LYS A 204 -4.71 -11.02 15.89
C LYS A 204 -5.63 -11.37 14.73
N LEU A 205 -5.15 -11.48 13.50
CA LEU A 205 -5.97 -11.92 12.37
C LEU A 205 -6.65 -13.27 12.63
N ASN A 206 -5.95 -14.19 13.29
CA ASN A 206 -6.48 -15.52 13.63
C ASN A 206 -7.64 -15.47 14.64
N LYS A 207 -7.80 -14.37 15.40
CA LYS A 207 -8.91 -14.17 16.33
C LYS A 207 -10.19 -13.64 15.67
N LEU A 208 -10.11 -13.24 14.42
CA LEU A 208 -11.23 -12.70 13.65
C LEU A 208 -12.07 -13.82 13.01
N SER A 209 -12.70 -14.65 13.85
CA SER A 209 -13.42 -15.84 13.40
C SER A 209 -14.62 -15.58 12.48
N LYS A 210 -15.17 -14.35 12.49
CA LYS A 210 -16.29 -13.96 11.65
C LYS A 210 -15.88 -13.29 10.33
N TRP A 211 -14.59 -13.10 10.12
CA TRP A 211 -14.08 -12.50 8.89
C TRP A 211 -13.90 -13.57 7.81
N PRO A 212 -14.21 -13.25 6.53
CA PRO A 212 -13.94 -14.16 5.41
C PRO A 212 -12.46 -14.50 5.31
N GLU A 213 -12.12 -15.77 5.06
CA GLU A 213 -10.74 -16.22 4.94
C GLU A 213 -9.95 -15.45 3.87
N LYS A 214 -10.61 -15.15 2.73
CA LYS A 214 -10.01 -14.33 1.68
C LYS A 214 -9.51 -12.97 2.20
N VAL A 215 -10.30 -12.32 3.06
CA VAL A 215 -9.93 -11.02 3.63
C VAL A 215 -8.76 -11.16 4.60
N LYS A 216 -8.76 -12.20 5.45
CA LYS A 216 -7.64 -12.47 6.35
C LYS A 216 -6.34 -12.74 5.58
N THR A 217 -6.42 -13.54 4.51
CA THR A 217 -5.28 -13.80 3.63
C THR A 217 -4.75 -12.51 3.00
N MET A 218 -5.64 -11.64 2.49
CA MET A 218 -5.23 -10.34 1.92
C MET A 218 -4.54 -9.45 2.97
N GLN A 219 -5.06 -9.39 4.19
CA GLN A 219 -4.45 -8.62 5.28
C GLN A 219 -3.09 -9.20 5.69
N ASN A 220 -2.99 -10.51 5.81
CA ASN A 220 -1.73 -11.20 6.11
C ASN A 220 -0.64 -10.88 5.07
N ASN A 221 -0.99 -10.99 3.80
CA ASN A 221 -0.06 -10.71 2.70
C ASN A 221 0.32 -9.23 2.62
N TRP A 222 -0.62 -8.33 2.94
CA TRP A 222 -0.36 -6.89 2.97
C TRP A 222 0.60 -6.48 4.08
N ILE A 223 0.41 -7.02 5.29
CA ILE A 223 1.31 -6.75 6.43
C ILE A 223 2.68 -7.38 6.16
N GLY A 224 2.71 -8.63 5.69
CA GLY A 224 3.89 -9.31 5.16
C GLY A 224 5.03 -9.42 6.16
N GLU A 225 5.01 -10.41 7.04
CA GLU A 225 6.18 -10.72 7.86
C GLU A 225 7.24 -11.39 7.00
N SER A 226 8.45 -10.83 7.01
CA SER A 226 9.60 -11.35 6.26
C SER A 226 10.80 -11.42 7.19
N THR A 227 11.38 -12.61 7.27
CA THR A 227 12.63 -12.85 8.02
C THR A 227 13.77 -12.99 7.02
N GLY A 228 14.86 -12.27 7.27
CA GLY A 228 16.02 -12.29 6.39
C GLY A 228 17.32 -12.00 7.13
N LEU A 229 18.40 -12.09 6.39
CA LEU A 229 19.75 -11.85 6.86
C LEU A 229 20.28 -10.53 6.32
N GLN A 230 20.90 -9.73 7.18
CA GLN A 230 21.74 -8.60 6.80
C GLN A 230 23.21 -9.00 6.93
N PHE A 231 23.99 -8.73 5.90
CA PHE A 231 25.44 -8.92 5.96
C PHE A 231 26.15 -7.95 5.02
N LYS A 232 27.48 -7.83 5.15
CA LYS A 232 28.29 -6.85 4.43
C LYS A 232 29.16 -7.51 3.39
N PHE A 233 29.07 -6.99 2.16
CA PHE A 233 30.07 -7.25 1.14
C PHE A 233 31.24 -6.27 1.29
N GLU A 234 32.48 -6.77 1.27
CA GLU A 234 33.69 -5.94 1.24
C GLU A 234 33.88 -5.35 -0.17
N ILE A 235 34.09 -4.04 -0.26
CA ILE A 235 34.39 -3.37 -1.51
C ILE A 235 35.87 -3.59 -1.84
N THR A 236 36.13 -4.09 -3.04
CA THR A 236 37.51 -4.36 -3.53
C THR A 236 37.98 -3.33 -4.56
N ILE A 237 37.04 -2.72 -5.28
CA ILE A 237 37.30 -1.64 -6.23
C ILE A 237 36.25 -0.58 -6.02
N ALA A 238 36.67 0.63 -5.68
CA ALA A 238 35.83 1.79 -5.58
C ALA A 238 36.52 3.01 -6.21
N PRO A 239 35.76 3.98 -6.73
CA PRO A 239 36.33 5.26 -7.19
C PRO A 239 36.76 6.17 -6.03
N ASP A 240 36.48 5.81 -4.78
CA ASP A 240 36.72 6.59 -3.57
C ASP A 240 36.86 5.65 -2.36
N ASP A 241 37.81 5.88 -1.48
CA ASP A 241 38.15 5.04 -0.30
C ASP A 241 37.18 5.19 0.89
N ASP A 242 36.16 6.04 0.80
CA ASP A 242 35.22 6.33 1.91
C ASP A 242 34.28 5.20 2.20
N PHE A 243 33.98 4.33 1.23
CA PHE A 243 33.11 3.17 1.41
C PHE A 243 33.93 1.88 1.41
N LYS A 244 33.90 1.16 2.51
CA LYS A 244 34.60 -0.14 2.64
C LYS A 244 33.68 -1.34 2.42
N THR A 245 32.39 -1.14 2.65
CA THR A 245 31.38 -2.23 2.58
C THR A 245 30.08 -1.76 2.00
N ILE A 246 29.33 -2.70 1.40
CA ILE A 246 27.91 -2.55 1.06
C ILE A 246 27.13 -3.56 1.90
N GLU A 247 26.20 -3.07 2.71
CA GLU A 247 25.30 -3.91 3.51
C GLU A 247 24.07 -4.26 2.70
N VAL A 248 23.78 -5.57 2.58
CA VAL A 248 22.65 -6.11 1.84
C VAL A 248 21.66 -6.80 2.78
N PHE A 249 20.38 -6.80 2.39
CA PHE A 249 19.37 -7.62 3.01
C PHE A 249 18.89 -8.70 2.03
N THR A 250 18.72 -9.93 2.52
CA THR A 250 18.18 -11.04 1.73
C THR A 250 17.32 -11.97 2.57
N THR A 251 16.26 -12.50 1.97
CA THR A 251 15.45 -13.59 2.54
C THR A 251 15.95 -14.97 2.11
N ARG A 252 16.90 -15.01 1.16
CA ARG A 252 17.47 -16.24 0.58
C ARG A 252 19.00 -16.25 0.64
N PRO A 253 19.60 -16.19 1.84
CA PRO A 253 21.06 -16.23 1.99
C PRO A 253 21.67 -17.53 1.43
N ASP A 254 20.91 -18.61 1.40
CA ASP A 254 21.28 -19.93 0.88
C ASP A 254 21.57 -19.94 -0.63
N THR A 255 21.15 -18.92 -1.38
CA THR A 255 21.43 -18.80 -2.82
C THR A 255 22.69 -17.98 -3.12
N LEU A 256 23.44 -17.57 -2.11
CA LEU A 256 24.57 -16.65 -2.25
C LEU A 256 25.67 -17.16 -3.20
N PHE A 257 25.92 -18.47 -3.28
CA PHE A 257 26.86 -19.05 -4.25
C PHE A 257 26.46 -18.80 -5.71
N GLY A 258 25.17 -18.56 -5.99
CA GLY A 258 24.64 -18.16 -7.28
C GLY A 258 24.65 -16.66 -7.55
N ALA A 259 25.24 -15.86 -6.65
CA ALA A 259 25.28 -14.42 -6.81
C ALA A 259 26.11 -14.02 -8.04
N SER A 260 25.52 -13.18 -8.90
CA SER A 260 26.14 -12.68 -10.12
C SER A 260 26.45 -11.18 -10.08
N PHE A 261 25.72 -10.44 -9.26
CA PHE A 261 25.89 -9.00 -9.10
C PHE A 261 25.37 -8.55 -7.73
N VAL A 262 25.71 -7.32 -7.36
CA VAL A 262 25.06 -6.58 -6.27
C VAL A 262 24.31 -5.40 -6.90
N ALA A 263 23.11 -5.11 -6.43
CA ALA A 263 22.34 -3.97 -6.89
C ALA A 263 21.97 -3.05 -5.72
N VAL A 264 22.05 -1.75 -5.96
CA VAL A 264 21.71 -0.70 -5.00
C VAL A 264 20.62 0.20 -5.55
N ALA A 265 19.79 0.73 -4.66
CA ALA A 265 18.77 1.70 -4.99
C ALA A 265 19.36 3.01 -5.54
N ALA A 266 18.64 3.71 -6.41
CA ALA A 266 19.07 5.00 -6.96
C ALA A 266 19.35 6.07 -5.87
N ASP A 267 18.71 5.94 -4.70
CA ASP A 267 18.90 6.84 -3.54
C ASP A 267 19.89 6.30 -2.48
N HIS A 268 20.57 5.20 -2.75
CA HIS A 268 21.55 4.63 -1.82
C HIS A 268 22.71 5.60 -1.56
N PRO A 269 23.27 5.66 -0.31
CA PRO A 269 24.35 6.59 0.04
C PRO A 269 25.56 6.53 -0.89
N ILE A 270 25.96 5.36 -1.37
CA ILE A 270 27.08 5.20 -2.32
C ILE A 270 26.75 5.89 -3.66
N VAL A 271 25.50 5.80 -4.13
CA VAL A 271 25.06 6.41 -5.40
C VAL A 271 25.10 7.92 -5.31
N LYS A 272 24.65 8.51 -4.19
CA LYS A 272 24.70 9.97 -3.95
C LYS A 272 26.12 10.53 -4.04
N LYS A 273 27.13 9.72 -3.75
CA LYS A 273 28.52 10.12 -3.86
C LYS A 273 29.03 10.01 -5.30
N LEU A 274 28.71 8.91 -5.98
CA LEU A 274 29.07 8.68 -7.37
C LEU A 274 28.38 9.68 -8.31
N GLU A 275 27.18 10.10 -7.99
CA GLU A 275 26.38 11.09 -8.74
C GLU A 275 27.10 12.42 -8.93
N LYS A 276 27.85 12.89 -7.92
CA LYS A 276 28.45 14.23 -7.91
C LYS A 276 29.38 14.51 -9.10
N ASN A 277 30.02 13.50 -9.64
CA ASN A 277 31.04 13.63 -10.67
C ASN A 277 30.73 12.86 -11.96
N ASN A 278 29.54 12.26 -12.09
CA ASN A 278 29.20 11.44 -13.24
C ASN A 278 27.83 11.81 -13.82
N ARG A 279 27.84 12.42 -15.04
CA ARG A 279 26.63 12.85 -15.75
C ARG A 279 25.72 11.67 -16.17
N GLU A 280 26.32 10.52 -16.49
CA GLU A 280 25.56 9.34 -16.90
C GLU A 280 24.78 8.75 -15.72
N ILE A 281 25.41 8.66 -14.54
CA ILE A 281 24.73 8.25 -13.30
C ILE A 281 23.58 9.20 -12.99
N ASN A 282 23.77 10.52 -13.12
CA ASN A 282 22.72 11.51 -12.93
C ASN A 282 21.54 11.30 -13.87
N SER A 283 21.80 11.04 -15.15
CA SER A 283 20.77 10.77 -16.14
C SER A 283 20.00 9.48 -15.79
N PHE A 284 20.72 8.42 -15.42
CA PHE A 284 20.11 7.14 -15.05
C PHE A 284 19.25 7.23 -13.78
N ILE A 285 19.69 7.99 -12.77
CA ILE A 285 18.90 8.25 -11.56
C ILE A 285 17.59 8.95 -11.90
N LYS A 286 17.63 9.95 -12.80
CA LYS A 286 16.40 10.62 -13.27
C LYS A 286 15.46 9.63 -13.97
N GLU A 287 16.00 8.75 -14.81
CA GLU A 287 15.22 7.71 -15.46
C GLU A 287 14.59 6.75 -14.44
N CYS A 288 15.34 6.30 -13.44
CA CYS A 288 14.78 5.46 -12.37
C CYS A 288 13.62 6.15 -11.64
N ARG A 289 13.76 7.45 -11.34
CA ARG A 289 12.74 8.23 -10.62
C ARG A 289 11.49 8.51 -11.45
N SER A 290 11.59 8.52 -12.79
CA SER A 290 10.45 8.77 -13.68
C SER A 290 9.59 7.53 -13.96
N LYS A 291 10.08 6.32 -13.70
CA LYS A 291 9.40 5.05 -14.03
C LYS A 291 8.50 4.49 -12.92
N GLY A 292 8.14 5.30 -11.94
CA GLY A 292 7.27 4.93 -10.82
C GLY A 292 8.04 4.45 -9.57
N THR A 293 7.37 4.56 -8.44
CA THR A 293 7.94 4.26 -7.12
C THR A 293 7.18 3.16 -6.38
N THR A 294 6.09 2.63 -6.96
CA THR A 294 5.31 1.56 -6.35
C THR A 294 5.86 0.18 -6.69
N LEU A 295 5.72 -0.79 -5.76
CA LEU A 295 6.11 -2.18 -5.99
C LEU A 295 5.44 -2.77 -7.25
N ALA A 296 4.16 -2.46 -7.48
CA ALA A 296 3.41 -2.96 -8.63
C ALA A 296 3.91 -2.41 -9.98
N GLU A 297 4.34 -1.15 -10.02
CA GLU A 297 4.95 -0.53 -11.20
C GLU A 297 6.34 -1.10 -11.45
N ILE A 298 7.13 -1.25 -10.39
CA ILE A 298 8.47 -1.85 -10.45
C ILE A 298 8.42 -3.30 -10.91
N GLU A 299 7.43 -4.08 -10.48
CA GLU A 299 7.25 -5.48 -10.93
C GLU A 299 6.97 -5.57 -12.43
N LYS A 300 6.20 -4.65 -12.97
CA LYS A 300 5.82 -4.62 -14.40
C LYS A 300 6.87 -3.97 -15.30
N ALA A 301 7.67 -3.04 -14.75
CA ALA A 301 8.66 -2.31 -15.51
C ALA A 301 9.82 -3.22 -15.96
N GLU A 302 10.38 -2.91 -17.14
CA GLU A 302 11.63 -3.51 -17.59
C GLU A 302 12.75 -3.29 -16.56
N LYS A 303 13.49 -4.35 -16.23
CA LYS A 303 14.61 -4.29 -15.28
C LYS A 303 15.81 -3.65 -15.94
N ILE A 304 16.16 -2.46 -15.48
CA ILE A 304 17.31 -1.69 -15.98
C ILE A 304 18.29 -1.37 -14.86
N GLY A 305 19.56 -1.23 -15.21
CA GLY A 305 20.62 -0.88 -14.29
C GLY A 305 21.79 -0.20 -14.97
N TYR A 306 22.59 0.49 -14.15
CA TYR A 306 23.83 1.13 -14.55
C TYR A 306 24.98 0.53 -13.76
N ASN A 307 26.01 0.00 -14.46
CA ASN A 307 27.22 -0.52 -13.80
C ASN A 307 28.04 0.65 -13.25
N THR A 308 28.24 0.66 -11.94
CA THR A 308 28.95 1.74 -11.23
C THR A 308 30.47 1.70 -11.36
N GLY A 309 31.01 0.59 -11.82
CA GLY A 309 32.45 0.29 -11.76
C GLY A 309 32.95 -0.14 -10.37
N VAL A 310 32.10 -0.07 -9.34
CA VAL A 310 32.38 -0.59 -8.01
C VAL A 310 32.34 -2.12 -8.04
N LYS A 311 33.26 -2.78 -7.35
CA LYS A 311 33.27 -4.23 -7.19
C LYS A 311 33.34 -4.62 -5.73
N VAL A 312 32.64 -5.69 -5.39
CA VAL A 312 32.61 -6.27 -4.05
C VAL A 312 33.10 -7.73 -4.08
N ARG A 313 33.74 -8.16 -2.99
CA ARG A 313 34.21 -9.53 -2.85
C ARG A 313 33.09 -10.49 -2.49
N HIS A 314 33.02 -11.62 -3.18
CA HIS A 314 32.10 -12.70 -2.81
C HIS A 314 32.53 -13.33 -1.47
N PRO A 315 31.65 -13.49 -0.45
CA PRO A 315 32.08 -13.89 0.91
C PRO A 315 32.52 -15.34 1.02
N PHE A 316 32.17 -16.20 0.07
CA PHE A 316 32.47 -17.63 0.10
C PHE A 316 33.43 -18.06 -1.03
N ILE A 317 33.26 -17.52 -2.24
CA ILE A 317 34.06 -17.93 -3.40
C ILE A 317 35.33 -17.08 -3.46
N LYS A 318 36.48 -17.75 -3.29
CA LYS A 318 37.78 -17.10 -3.35
C LYS A 318 38.00 -16.41 -4.70
N ASP A 319 38.56 -15.22 -4.68
CA ASP A 319 38.93 -14.42 -5.85
C ASP A 319 37.77 -14.02 -6.78
N LYS A 320 36.49 -14.30 -6.38
CA LYS A 320 35.31 -13.85 -7.13
C LYS A 320 34.90 -12.45 -6.64
N ASN A 321 34.88 -11.50 -7.59
CA ASN A 321 34.29 -10.18 -7.38
C ASN A 321 32.97 -10.06 -8.13
N LEU A 322 32.02 -9.33 -7.55
CA LEU A 322 30.71 -9.02 -8.14
C LEU A 322 30.67 -7.53 -8.48
N ASP A 323 30.15 -7.22 -9.66
CA ASP A 323 29.88 -5.84 -10.06
C ASP A 323 28.68 -5.25 -9.30
N VAL A 324 28.79 -3.97 -8.96
CA VAL A 324 27.73 -3.22 -8.30
C VAL A 324 26.97 -2.38 -9.32
N TYR A 325 25.66 -2.60 -9.41
CA TYR A 325 24.76 -1.87 -10.29
C TYR A 325 23.85 -0.94 -9.50
N ILE A 326 23.54 0.25 -10.04
CA ILE A 326 22.34 0.98 -9.66
C ILE A 326 21.19 0.33 -10.43
N ALA A 327 20.11 -0.05 -9.75
CA ALA A 327 18.98 -0.74 -10.41
C ALA A 327 17.64 -0.13 -10.04
N ASN A 328 16.73 -0.04 -11.04
CA ASN A 328 15.41 0.56 -10.88
C ASN A 328 14.44 -0.28 -10.04
N PHE A 329 14.78 -1.53 -9.78
CA PHE A 329 13.92 -2.48 -9.02
C PHE A 329 14.38 -2.69 -7.57
N VAL A 330 15.37 -1.94 -7.10
CA VAL A 330 15.83 -1.94 -5.70
C VAL A 330 15.32 -0.68 -5.02
N LEU A 331 14.62 -0.86 -3.90
CA LEU A 331 14.00 0.23 -3.14
C LEU A 331 14.77 0.52 -1.85
N MET A 332 14.95 1.81 -1.53
CA MET A 332 15.59 2.24 -0.28
C MET A 332 14.80 1.85 0.98
N GLU A 333 13.48 1.76 0.85
CA GLU A 333 12.56 1.45 1.95
C GLU A 333 12.52 -0.04 2.29
N TYR A 334 13.12 -0.90 1.47
CA TYR A 334 13.20 -2.34 1.70
C TYR A 334 14.60 -2.76 2.10
N GLY A 335 14.74 -3.25 3.34
CA GLY A 335 16.01 -3.67 3.91
C GLY A 335 17.02 -2.51 4.03
N THR A 336 18.17 -2.66 3.39
CA THR A 336 19.28 -1.68 3.39
C THR A 336 19.32 -0.81 2.13
N GLY A 337 18.38 -1.01 1.19
CA GLY A 337 18.46 -0.40 -0.14
C GLY A 337 19.51 -1.04 -1.04
N ALA A 338 19.97 -2.23 -0.68
CA ALA A 338 20.91 -3.03 -1.46
C ALA A 338 20.59 -4.53 -1.38
N ILE A 339 20.77 -5.23 -2.49
CA ILE A 339 20.58 -6.67 -2.62
C ILE A 339 21.75 -7.32 -3.33
N PHE A 340 21.91 -8.64 -3.22
CA PHE A 340 22.65 -9.40 -4.23
C PHE A 340 21.67 -10.10 -5.16
N GLY A 341 22.01 -10.17 -6.44
CA GLY A 341 21.21 -10.82 -7.45
C GLY A 341 21.59 -12.28 -7.65
N CYS A 342 20.62 -13.18 -7.53
CA CYS A 342 20.77 -14.60 -7.86
C CYS A 342 19.85 -14.99 -9.02
N PRO A 343 20.29 -14.80 -10.29
CA PRO A 343 19.46 -14.94 -11.48
C PRO A 343 18.78 -16.29 -11.65
N ALA A 344 19.42 -17.36 -11.19
CA ALA A 344 18.85 -18.69 -11.30
C ALA A 344 17.61 -18.89 -10.42
N HIS A 345 17.39 -18.08 -9.39
CA HIS A 345 16.38 -18.29 -8.34
C HIS A 345 15.51 -17.08 -8.01
N ASP A 346 15.64 -15.98 -8.73
CA ASP A 346 14.74 -14.81 -8.71
C ASP A 346 14.49 -14.33 -10.13
N GLN A 347 13.22 -14.19 -10.51
CA GLN A 347 12.86 -13.85 -11.90
C GLN A 347 13.31 -12.44 -12.29
N ARG A 348 13.28 -11.48 -11.37
CA ARG A 348 13.74 -10.11 -11.63
C ARG A 348 15.25 -10.09 -11.92
N ASP A 349 16.00 -10.85 -11.13
CA ASP A 349 17.46 -11.00 -11.30
C ASP A 349 17.77 -11.76 -12.60
N PHE A 350 16.94 -12.74 -12.96
CA PHE A 350 17.07 -13.49 -14.21
C PHE A 350 16.90 -12.58 -15.44
N ASP A 351 15.85 -11.78 -15.47
CA ASP A 351 15.56 -10.85 -16.56
C ASP A 351 16.69 -9.83 -16.70
N PHE A 352 17.16 -9.32 -15.54
CA PHE A 352 18.31 -8.41 -15.47
C PHE A 352 19.57 -9.06 -16.01
N ALA A 353 19.92 -10.24 -15.53
CA ALA A 353 21.13 -10.95 -15.95
C ALA A 353 21.12 -11.29 -17.44
N LYS A 354 19.97 -11.68 -17.99
CA LYS A 354 19.80 -11.89 -19.44
C LYS A 354 20.09 -10.62 -20.23
N LYS A 355 19.55 -9.49 -19.80
CA LYS A 355 19.73 -8.19 -20.45
C LYS A 355 21.20 -7.76 -20.45
N TYR A 356 21.87 -7.89 -19.32
CA TYR A 356 23.27 -7.46 -19.13
C TYR A 356 24.29 -8.56 -19.38
N LYS A 357 23.85 -9.74 -19.84
CA LYS A 357 24.70 -10.90 -20.15
C LYS A 357 25.57 -11.33 -18.96
N LEU A 358 25.00 -11.31 -17.76
CA LEU A 358 25.64 -11.77 -16.56
C LEU A 358 25.53 -13.29 -16.43
N GLU A 359 26.44 -13.87 -15.63
CA GLU A 359 26.45 -15.31 -15.36
C GLU A 359 25.18 -15.74 -14.63
N ILE A 360 24.59 -16.88 -15.01
CA ILE A 360 23.44 -17.49 -14.35
C ILE A 360 23.88 -18.86 -13.82
N THR A 361 24.15 -18.94 -12.53
CA THR A 361 24.59 -20.15 -11.84
C THR A 361 23.46 -20.75 -11.02
N GLN A 362 23.02 -21.96 -11.39
CA GLN A 362 21.99 -22.69 -10.65
C GLN A 362 22.57 -23.26 -9.35
N VAL A 363 21.93 -22.95 -8.22
CA VAL A 363 22.33 -23.43 -6.89
C VAL A 363 21.22 -24.18 -6.14
N VAL A 364 20.02 -24.27 -6.70
CA VAL A 364 18.93 -25.13 -6.20
C VAL A 364 18.45 -26.03 -7.34
N SER A 365 18.27 -27.32 -7.08
CA SER A 365 17.75 -28.29 -8.02
C SER A 365 16.59 -29.06 -7.42
N ASP A 366 15.54 -29.34 -8.24
CA ASP A 366 14.45 -30.24 -7.90
C ASP A 366 14.75 -31.72 -8.20
N GLY A 367 15.99 -32.03 -8.60
CA GLY A 367 16.42 -33.36 -9.00
C GLY A 367 16.23 -33.65 -10.50
N ASN A 368 15.65 -32.73 -11.26
CA ASN A 368 15.60 -32.80 -12.73
C ASN A 368 16.78 -32.02 -13.30
N ASP A 369 17.63 -32.64 -14.12
CA ASP A 369 18.80 -32.02 -14.76
C ASP A 369 18.45 -30.96 -15.83
N LYS A 370 17.33 -30.30 -15.71
CA LYS A 370 16.92 -29.24 -16.64
C LYS A 370 17.74 -27.97 -16.34
N LYS A 371 18.57 -27.58 -17.30
CA LYS A 371 19.22 -26.25 -17.24
C LYS A 371 18.17 -25.15 -17.21
N ILE A 372 18.37 -24.18 -16.34
CA ILE A 372 17.58 -22.94 -16.28
C ILE A 372 17.89 -22.12 -17.54
N LEU A 373 17.03 -22.21 -18.55
CA LEU A 373 17.26 -21.57 -19.87
C LEU A 373 16.29 -20.42 -20.15
N SER A 374 15.07 -20.48 -19.63
CA SER A 374 13.98 -19.56 -20.00
C SER A 374 13.46 -18.71 -18.83
N GLU A 375 13.51 -19.23 -17.62
CA GLU A 375 12.97 -18.58 -16.41
C GLU A 375 13.73 -19.03 -15.16
N ALA A 376 13.64 -18.26 -14.09
CA ALA A 376 14.23 -18.61 -12.81
C ALA A 376 13.50 -19.78 -12.14
N TYR A 377 14.22 -20.64 -11.44
CA TYR A 377 13.64 -21.68 -10.62
C TYR A 377 13.45 -21.21 -9.18
N THR A 378 12.22 -21.03 -8.74
CA THR A 378 11.85 -20.53 -7.40
C THR A 378 11.26 -21.58 -6.47
N GLY A 379 11.23 -22.84 -6.91
CA GLY A 379 10.65 -23.97 -6.18
C GLY A 379 11.53 -24.54 -5.06
N PRO A 380 11.01 -25.50 -4.30
CA PRO A 380 11.78 -26.24 -3.29
C PRO A 380 12.75 -27.21 -3.98
N GLY A 381 13.77 -27.64 -3.23
CA GLY A 381 14.72 -28.59 -3.79
C GLY A 381 15.91 -28.85 -2.87
N VAL A 382 17.05 -29.12 -3.46
CA VAL A 382 18.31 -29.39 -2.79
C VAL A 382 19.37 -28.43 -3.30
N ILE A 383 20.21 -27.93 -2.42
CA ILE A 383 21.33 -27.05 -2.79
C ILE A 383 22.38 -27.86 -3.59
N ILE A 384 22.83 -27.26 -4.69
CA ILE A 384 23.91 -27.74 -5.55
C ILE A 384 24.90 -26.60 -5.82
N ASN A 385 26.09 -26.88 -6.31
CA ASN A 385 27.13 -25.90 -6.69
C ASN A 385 27.46 -24.86 -5.60
N SER A 386 27.35 -25.24 -4.34
CA SER A 386 27.42 -24.33 -3.19
C SER A 386 28.29 -24.89 -2.05
N GLU A 387 29.38 -25.61 -2.38
CA GLU A 387 30.35 -26.13 -1.45
C GLU A 387 29.74 -26.79 -0.20
N PHE A 388 29.90 -26.18 0.98
CA PHE A 388 29.43 -26.72 2.26
C PHE A 388 27.90 -26.78 2.41
N LEU A 389 27.13 -26.11 1.55
CA LEU A 389 25.68 -26.17 1.52
C LEU A 389 25.13 -27.31 0.63
N ASN A 390 25.96 -27.96 -0.19
CA ASN A 390 25.51 -28.99 -1.10
C ASN A 390 24.75 -30.10 -0.38
N GLY A 391 23.60 -30.50 -0.94
CA GLY A 391 22.76 -31.57 -0.39
C GLY A 391 21.76 -31.12 0.67
N LEU A 392 21.80 -29.86 1.11
CA LEU A 392 20.83 -29.35 2.08
C LEU A 392 19.47 -29.06 1.42
N LYS A 393 18.38 -29.36 2.14
CA LYS A 393 17.02 -29.05 1.69
C LYS A 393 16.74 -27.57 1.78
N VAL A 394 16.08 -27.07 0.71
CA VAL A 394 15.65 -25.67 0.55
C VAL A 394 14.17 -25.55 0.92
N PRO A 395 13.76 -24.51 1.67
CA PRO A 395 14.56 -23.39 2.18
C PRO A 395 15.14 -23.59 3.62
N GLU A 396 14.57 -24.49 4.39
CA GLU A 396 14.74 -24.52 5.85
C GLU A 396 16.23 -24.70 6.28
N LYS A 397 16.79 -25.89 6.03
CA LYS A 397 18.14 -26.21 6.49
C LYS A 397 19.25 -25.42 5.81
N SER A 398 19.03 -25.04 4.57
CA SER A 398 20.01 -24.26 3.79
C SER A 398 20.15 -22.84 4.31
N ILE A 399 19.07 -22.21 4.69
CA ILE A 399 19.06 -20.84 5.25
C ILE A 399 19.75 -20.84 6.62
N ASP A 400 19.38 -21.75 7.53
CA ASP A 400 19.93 -21.82 8.89
C ASP A 400 21.46 -22.03 8.87
N GLU A 401 21.96 -22.95 8.03
CA GLU A 401 23.38 -23.21 7.93
C GLU A 401 24.15 -22.03 7.31
N THR A 402 23.56 -21.35 6.31
CA THR A 402 24.17 -20.17 5.73
C THR A 402 24.27 -19.02 6.74
N ILE A 403 23.22 -18.77 7.52
CA ILE A 403 23.21 -17.76 8.58
C ILE A 403 24.31 -18.06 9.58
N LYS A 404 24.37 -19.27 10.08
CA LYS A 404 25.38 -19.70 11.07
C LYS A 404 26.81 -19.50 10.58
N VAL A 405 27.10 -19.81 9.31
CA VAL A 405 28.45 -19.63 8.75
C VAL A 405 28.77 -18.15 8.54
N LEU A 406 27.80 -17.31 8.14
CA LEU A 406 28.02 -15.87 7.97
C LEU A 406 28.19 -15.15 9.31
N GLU A 407 27.46 -15.55 10.36
CA GLU A 407 27.62 -15.01 11.71
C GLU A 407 28.99 -15.32 12.29
N ASN A 408 29.55 -16.50 11.98
CA ASN A 408 30.88 -16.88 12.43
C ASN A 408 32.05 -16.19 11.65
N LYS A 409 31.72 -15.55 10.51
CA LYS A 409 32.73 -14.82 9.70
C LYS A 409 32.78 -13.31 10.00
N ASN A 410 31.77 -12.79 10.68
CA ASN A 410 31.73 -11.40 11.18
C ASN A 410 32.20 -11.37 12.63
#